data_87d383417f2fb51665e2062d63701564
#
_entry.id   87d383417f2fb51665e2062d63701564
#
_cell.length_a   1.000
_cell.length_b   1.000
_cell.length_c   1.000
_cell.angle_alpha   90.00
_cell.angle_beta   90.00
_cell.angle_gamma   90.00
#
_symmetry.space_group_name_H-M   'P 1'
#
loop_
_entity.id
_entity.type
_entity.pdbx_description
1 polymer ?
#
loop_
_entity_poly.entity_id
_entity_poly.type
_entity_poly.pdbx_seq_one_letter_code
_entity_poly.pdbx_strand_id
1 'polypeptide(L)'
;MAKHGVFRGKSTIFAKVLALISRKDKMKKNVAFVMLIMAFFGQMSAQQPKNHNFEVGKNLDIFNNIYKGLDLMYVDTLNPQEVIGNGITAMLRSLDPYTEYYPEEKSKELKMMLTGKYAGIGSIIRWHQRLKTTVIDEPYEGMPAAEAGLKKGDVILSIDGEDMTGKDTKYVSDHLKGDAGTSFLLKVRRPSTGKVLKMKMTRQNIKEADIPYYGMLKDDIAYINFRSYTEGCARTMRNCFIELRNKGAKKLILDLRGNGGGAVQESVDIVNMWLPKGMTIISQKGKLAQANHDYVTRLEPVDTLMPIVVMVGGMTASSSEITCGSLQDLDRAIILGTRTYGKGLVQATIDVPYNGSLKLTTGKYYIPSGRCVQAVNYKHGGGGYRETIPDSLTRVFHTRNGREVRDGGGIKPDVEVAPDTLPNIAVYIDRIDSMEVMFDYVAEYVAKHEKIAPAREFRLSDEDFADFKQRVVASGFNYDPESDKALGELEKLARFEGYFDDAKEEFAALRKKLKHDVARDIEKEKETLKEMLERDIATAYYYQAGGIENSLMYDKQLKEAVRLLESAGEYEKILNVK
;
A
#
# COMPACT_ATOMS: atom_id res chain seq x y z
N MET A 1 -27.11 41.16 -25.57
CA MET A 1 -28.56 41.32 -25.25
C MET A 1 -29.00 40.20 -24.33
N ALA A 2 -29.05 40.45 -23.03
CA ALA A 2 -29.80 39.69 -22.01
C ALA A 2 -29.43 40.17 -20.59
N LYS A 3 -29.89 41.39 -20.23
CA LYS A 3 -29.76 41.93 -18.84
C LYS A 3 -31.04 42.62 -18.40
N HIS A 4 -32.22 42.09 -18.67
CA HIS A 4 -33.49 42.72 -18.23
C HIS A 4 -34.55 41.74 -17.66
N GLY A 5 -34.19 40.55 -17.19
CA GLY A 5 -35.17 39.56 -16.71
C GLY A 5 -35.38 39.46 -15.18
N VAL A 6 -34.49 39.99 -14.33
CA VAL A 6 -34.50 39.70 -12.88
C VAL A 6 -35.17 40.78 -12.02
N PHE A 7 -35.44 41.97 -12.54
CA PHE A 7 -35.98 43.08 -11.73
C PHE A 7 -37.51 43.15 -11.70
N ARG A 8 -38.26 42.47 -12.57
CA ARG A 8 -39.74 42.51 -12.56
C ARG A 8 -40.44 41.66 -11.51
N GLY A 9 -39.74 40.60 -10.99
CA GLY A 9 -40.35 39.74 -9.98
C GLY A 9 -40.40 40.30 -8.54
N LYS A 10 -39.45 41.17 -8.20
CA LYS A 10 -39.39 41.78 -6.85
C LYS A 10 -40.37 42.91 -6.62
N SER A 11 -40.77 43.63 -7.66
CA SER A 11 -41.76 44.71 -7.57
C SER A 11 -43.18 44.20 -7.30
N THR A 12 -43.53 43.03 -7.83
CA THR A 12 -44.90 42.46 -7.66
C THR A 12 -45.14 41.87 -6.26
N ILE A 13 -44.09 41.39 -5.63
CA ILE A 13 -44.20 40.86 -4.24
C ILE A 13 -44.25 42.02 -3.25
N PHE A 14 -43.48 43.10 -3.48
CA PHE A 14 -43.51 44.29 -2.60
C PHE A 14 -44.83 45.03 -2.67
N ALA A 15 -45.47 45.13 -3.83
CA ALA A 15 -46.78 45.75 -4.03
C ALA A 15 -47.90 44.91 -3.37
N LYS A 16 -47.83 43.59 -3.37
CA LYS A 16 -48.80 42.70 -2.66
C LYS A 16 -48.63 42.74 -1.15
N VAL A 17 -47.43 42.92 -0.63
CA VAL A 17 -47.17 43.08 0.80
C VAL A 17 -47.67 44.46 1.30
N LEU A 18 -47.49 45.53 0.54
CA LEU A 18 -48.02 46.85 0.87
C LEU A 18 -49.55 46.93 0.84
N ALA A 19 -50.22 46.18 -0.05
CA ALA A 19 -51.71 46.10 -0.09
C ALA A 19 -52.30 45.31 1.10
N LEU A 20 -51.54 44.41 1.72
CA LEU A 20 -51.94 43.69 2.94
C LEU A 20 -51.76 44.51 4.22
N ILE A 21 -50.97 45.59 4.21
CA ILE A 21 -50.69 46.46 5.35
C ILE A 21 -51.81 47.45 5.61
N SER A 22 -52.77 47.60 4.71
CA SER A 22 -53.89 48.64 4.80
C SER A 22 -55.13 48.18 5.51
N ARG A 23 -55.23 46.99 6.12
CA ARG A 23 -56.40 46.55 6.94
C ARG A 23 -56.05 46.51 8.42
N LYS A 24 -56.70 47.44 9.15
CA LYS A 24 -56.47 47.74 10.59
C LYS A 24 -56.75 46.57 11.55
N ASP A 25 -55.95 46.53 12.61
CA ASP A 25 -56.18 46.09 14.00
C ASP A 25 -56.01 44.61 14.40
N LYS A 26 -55.85 43.67 13.50
CA LYS A 26 -55.28 42.36 13.89
C LYS A 26 -53.80 42.15 13.46
N MET A 27 -53.26 43.14 12.84
CA MET A 27 -52.02 43.05 12.08
C MET A 27 -50.73 43.43 12.84
N LYS A 28 -50.81 44.16 13.97
CA LYS A 28 -49.60 44.56 14.70
C LYS A 28 -48.85 43.38 15.32
N LYS A 29 -49.55 42.30 15.72
CA LYS A 29 -48.91 41.08 16.23
C LYS A 29 -48.33 40.20 15.13
N ASN A 30 -48.98 40.13 13.96
CA ASN A 30 -48.49 39.33 12.82
C ASN A 30 -47.33 39.99 12.06
N VAL A 31 -47.28 41.33 12.01
CA VAL A 31 -46.18 42.08 11.40
C VAL A 31 -44.90 41.97 12.25
N ALA A 32 -45.02 42.02 13.57
CA ALA A 32 -43.88 41.76 14.46
C ALA A 32 -43.37 40.32 14.34
N PHE A 33 -44.27 39.35 14.19
CA PHE A 33 -43.88 37.94 13.97
C PHE A 33 -43.25 37.67 12.62
N VAL A 34 -43.72 38.30 11.54
CA VAL A 34 -43.11 38.22 10.18
C VAL A 34 -41.79 38.98 10.13
N MET A 35 -41.63 40.11 10.83
CA MET A 35 -40.33 40.79 10.95
C MET A 35 -39.33 39.99 11.82
N LEU A 36 -39.82 39.30 12.86
CA LEU A 36 -38.98 38.41 13.66
C LEU A 36 -38.51 37.16 12.83
N ILE A 37 -39.40 36.62 11.99
CA ILE A 37 -39.06 35.53 11.07
C ILE A 37 -38.09 36.01 9.98
N MET A 38 -38.29 37.21 9.41
CA MET A 38 -37.33 37.77 8.41
C MET A 38 -35.99 38.14 9.05
N ALA A 39 -35.94 38.59 10.30
CA ALA A 39 -34.70 38.79 11.05
C ALA A 39 -34.00 37.46 11.38
N PHE A 40 -34.75 36.38 11.64
CA PHE A 40 -34.20 35.05 11.88
C PHE A 40 -33.69 34.37 10.60
N PHE A 41 -34.38 34.55 9.46
CA PHE A 41 -33.90 34.06 8.15
C PHE A 41 -32.78 34.94 7.54
N GLY A 42 -32.66 36.19 7.94
CA GLY A 42 -31.55 37.07 7.58
C GLY A 42 -30.23 36.73 8.28
N GLN A 43 -30.27 35.95 9.35
CA GLN A 43 -29.06 35.52 10.09
C GLN A 43 -28.59 34.11 9.72
N MET A 44 -29.29 33.36 8.86
CA MET A 44 -28.84 32.05 8.36
C MET A 44 -28.26 32.10 6.95
N SER A 45 -27.83 33.27 6.47
CA SER A 45 -26.80 33.28 5.42
C SER A 45 -25.50 32.88 6.11
N ALA A 46 -25.03 31.65 5.86
CA ALA A 46 -23.68 31.24 6.23
C ALA A 46 -22.73 32.34 5.77
N GLN A 47 -22.26 33.16 6.68
CA GLN A 47 -21.18 34.11 6.43
C GLN A 47 -19.95 33.31 6.05
N GLN A 48 -19.73 33.12 4.75
CA GLN A 48 -18.36 33.01 4.28
C GLN A 48 -17.69 34.31 4.77
N PRO A 49 -16.60 34.21 5.52
CA PRO A 49 -15.95 35.39 6.06
C PRO A 49 -15.64 36.31 4.89
N LYS A 50 -16.14 37.57 4.95
CA LYS A 50 -15.92 38.63 3.93
C LYS A 50 -14.45 38.89 3.63
N ASN A 51 -13.55 38.18 4.32
CA ASN A 51 -12.09 38.34 4.31
C ASN A 51 -11.31 37.18 3.68
N HIS A 52 -11.94 36.05 3.30
CA HIS A 52 -11.19 34.87 2.83
C HIS A 52 -10.35 35.17 1.57
N ASN A 53 -10.96 35.78 0.55
CA ASN A 53 -10.25 36.10 -0.69
C ASN A 53 -9.15 37.14 -0.48
N PHE A 54 -9.38 38.11 0.44
CA PHE A 54 -8.36 39.07 0.83
C PHE A 54 -7.18 38.38 1.54
N GLU A 55 -7.46 37.51 2.49
CA GLU A 55 -6.40 36.78 3.21
C GLU A 55 -5.60 35.86 2.27
N VAL A 56 -6.26 35.22 1.30
CA VAL A 56 -5.56 34.43 0.26
C VAL A 56 -4.63 35.34 -0.56
N GLY A 57 -5.14 36.47 -1.09
CA GLY A 57 -4.33 37.41 -1.87
C GLY A 57 -3.15 37.95 -1.08
N LYS A 58 -3.41 38.44 0.14
CA LYS A 58 -2.38 38.95 1.06
C LYS A 58 -1.27 37.93 1.34
N ASN A 59 -1.63 36.68 1.61
CA ASN A 59 -0.61 35.66 1.94
C ASN A 59 0.20 35.24 0.69
N LEU A 60 -0.41 35.22 -0.50
CA LEU A 60 0.31 34.99 -1.76
C LEU A 60 1.29 36.14 -2.06
N ASP A 61 0.91 37.40 -1.81
CA ASP A 61 1.77 38.56 -1.95
C ASP A 61 2.95 38.51 -0.95
N ILE A 62 2.70 38.13 0.30
CA ILE A 62 3.76 37.93 1.31
C ILE A 62 4.74 36.84 0.84
N PHE A 63 4.24 35.68 0.41
CA PHE A 63 5.06 34.58 -0.09
C PHE A 63 5.95 35.02 -1.27
N ASN A 64 5.36 35.70 -2.24
CA ASN A 64 6.07 36.19 -3.42
C ASN A 64 7.18 37.22 -3.05
N ASN A 65 6.90 38.14 -2.11
CA ASN A 65 7.87 39.13 -1.66
C ASN A 65 9.00 38.49 -0.83
N ILE A 66 8.69 37.48 0.01
CA ILE A 66 9.71 36.71 0.73
C ILE A 66 10.64 36.01 -0.28
N TYR A 67 10.07 35.33 -1.29
CA TYR A 67 10.88 34.62 -2.29
C TYR A 67 11.77 35.59 -3.08
N LYS A 68 11.24 36.76 -3.52
CA LYS A 68 12.05 37.80 -4.17
C LYS A 68 13.19 38.28 -3.29
N GLY A 69 12.94 38.46 -1.99
CA GLY A 69 13.98 38.84 -1.04
C GLY A 69 15.08 37.79 -0.91
N LEU A 70 14.69 36.51 -0.86
CA LEU A 70 15.65 35.40 -0.84
C LEU A 70 16.49 35.34 -2.11
N ASP A 71 15.85 35.42 -3.29
CA ASP A 71 16.54 35.36 -4.59
C ASP A 71 17.55 36.49 -4.79
N LEU A 72 17.23 37.70 -4.30
CA LEU A 72 18.08 38.88 -4.45
C LEU A 72 19.16 39.02 -3.39
N MET A 73 18.94 38.55 -2.16
CA MET A 73 19.78 38.95 -1.01
C MET A 73 20.37 37.76 -0.23
N TYR A 74 19.99 36.53 -0.52
CA TYR A 74 20.58 35.38 0.16
C TYR A 74 22.05 35.22 -0.19
N VAL A 75 22.87 34.78 0.76
CA VAL A 75 24.32 34.72 0.62
C VAL A 75 24.80 33.82 -0.51
N ASP A 76 24.10 32.74 -0.78
CA ASP A 76 24.40 31.79 -1.86
C ASP A 76 23.36 31.86 -2.98
N THR A 77 23.74 31.44 -4.19
CA THR A 77 22.81 31.31 -5.31
C THR A 77 21.80 30.20 -5.04
N LEU A 78 20.52 30.53 -5.07
CA LEU A 78 19.43 29.59 -4.84
C LEU A 78 18.97 28.92 -6.14
N ASN A 79 18.59 27.66 -6.05
CA ASN A 79 17.84 26.97 -7.08
C ASN A 79 16.34 27.22 -6.88
N PRO A 80 15.66 27.96 -7.77
CA PRO A 80 14.25 28.30 -7.64
C PRO A 80 13.35 27.07 -7.52
N GLN A 81 13.61 26.05 -8.33
CA GLN A 81 12.81 24.82 -8.36
C GLN A 81 12.91 24.06 -7.06
N GLU A 82 14.08 24.01 -6.45
CA GLU A 82 14.30 23.33 -5.17
C GLU A 82 13.63 24.09 -4.00
N VAL A 83 13.89 25.40 -3.88
CA VAL A 83 13.38 26.21 -2.77
C VAL A 83 11.86 26.30 -2.81
N ILE A 84 11.27 26.62 -3.97
CA ILE A 84 9.81 26.71 -4.12
C ILE A 84 9.19 25.30 -3.99
N GLY A 85 9.80 24.26 -4.56
CA GLY A 85 9.36 22.87 -4.45
C GLY A 85 9.30 22.37 -3.02
N ASN A 86 10.28 22.73 -2.19
CA ASN A 86 10.28 22.44 -0.76
C ASN A 86 9.13 23.17 -0.05
N GLY A 87 8.87 24.44 -0.39
CA GLY A 87 7.74 25.21 0.13
C GLY A 87 6.39 24.57 -0.22
N ILE A 88 6.20 24.18 -1.49
CA ILE A 88 5.01 23.46 -1.96
C ILE A 88 4.85 22.13 -1.19
N THR A 89 5.91 21.36 -1.08
CA THR A 89 5.90 20.07 -0.36
C THR A 89 5.49 20.25 1.11
N ALA A 90 6.05 21.24 1.80
CA ALA A 90 5.71 21.54 3.18
C ALA A 90 4.25 21.96 3.33
N MET A 91 3.75 22.81 2.43
CA MET A 91 2.34 23.24 2.39
C MET A 91 1.39 22.04 2.22
N LEU A 92 1.67 21.17 1.26
CA LEU A 92 0.82 20.02 0.98
C LEU A 92 0.85 19.00 2.12
N ARG A 93 2.02 18.71 2.68
CA ARG A 93 2.16 17.82 3.85
C ARG A 93 1.45 18.33 5.09
N SER A 94 1.21 19.62 5.23
CA SER A 94 0.41 20.17 6.32
C SER A 94 -1.07 19.80 6.23
N LEU A 95 -1.56 19.35 5.08
CA LEU A 95 -2.95 18.94 4.85
C LEU A 95 -3.15 17.46 5.15
N ASP A 96 -2.38 16.60 4.48
CA ASP A 96 -2.41 15.15 4.62
C ASP A 96 -1.18 14.51 3.94
N PRO A 97 -0.86 13.22 4.19
CA PRO A 97 0.31 12.56 3.61
C PRO A 97 0.14 12.11 2.14
N TYR A 98 -1.04 12.32 1.54
CA TYR A 98 -1.37 11.79 0.20
C TYR A 98 -1.52 12.89 -0.85
N THR A 99 -1.65 14.15 -0.41
CA THR A 99 -1.70 15.30 -1.31
C THR A 99 -0.28 15.67 -1.70
N GLU A 100 0.06 15.47 -2.99
CA GLU A 100 1.43 15.56 -3.51
C GLU A 100 1.46 16.30 -4.85
N TYR A 101 2.52 17.08 -5.05
CA TYR A 101 2.84 17.74 -6.31
C TYR A 101 3.90 16.96 -7.07
N TYR A 102 3.64 16.70 -8.34
CA TYR A 102 4.54 16.04 -9.28
C TYR A 102 4.93 17.06 -10.36
N PRO A 103 6.17 17.56 -10.35
CA PRO A 103 6.69 18.38 -11.45
C PRO A 103 6.82 17.53 -12.73
N GLU A 104 7.04 18.18 -13.88
CA GLU A 104 7.13 17.53 -15.19
C GLU A 104 8.07 16.31 -15.20
N GLU A 105 9.24 16.42 -14.56
CA GLU A 105 10.23 15.35 -14.50
C GLU A 105 9.70 14.10 -13.78
N LYS A 106 8.76 14.26 -12.85
CA LYS A 106 8.14 13.19 -12.09
C LYS A 106 6.79 12.71 -12.62
N SER A 107 6.29 13.30 -13.70
CA SER A 107 5.00 12.91 -14.28
C SER A 107 5.00 11.47 -14.81
N LYS A 108 6.15 10.96 -15.26
CA LYS A 108 6.33 9.53 -15.62
C LYS A 108 6.17 8.61 -14.42
N GLU A 109 6.67 9.00 -13.24
CA GLU A 109 6.53 8.25 -11.99
C GLU A 109 5.05 8.16 -11.55
N LEU A 110 4.33 9.29 -11.63
CA LEU A 110 2.89 9.32 -11.34
C LEU A 110 2.11 8.40 -12.31
N LYS A 111 2.40 8.45 -13.60
CA LYS A 111 1.76 7.59 -14.59
C LYS A 111 2.04 6.11 -14.33
N MET A 112 3.27 5.76 -13.97
CA MET A 112 3.64 4.40 -13.60
C MET A 112 2.88 3.93 -12.35
N MET A 113 2.76 4.78 -11.33
CA MET A 113 2.00 4.48 -10.11
C MET A 113 0.52 4.19 -10.40
N LEU A 114 -0.10 4.96 -11.33
CA LEU A 114 -1.52 4.81 -11.67
C LEU A 114 -1.80 3.61 -12.58
N THR A 115 -0.88 3.31 -13.50
CA THR A 115 -1.10 2.28 -14.54
C THR A 115 -0.38 0.96 -14.25
N GLY A 116 0.61 0.98 -13.36
CA GLY A 116 1.51 -0.16 -13.13
C GLY A 116 2.43 -0.46 -14.32
N LYS A 117 2.51 0.44 -15.33
CA LYS A 117 3.24 0.22 -16.59
C LYS A 117 4.47 1.11 -16.70
N TYR A 118 5.59 0.50 -17.07
CA TYR A 118 6.82 1.20 -17.48
C TYR A 118 7.47 0.44 -18.64
N ALA A 119 8.36 1.07 -19.37
CA ALA A 119 9.11 0.37 -20.41
C ALA A 119 10.56 0.10 -19.95
N GLY A 120 10.98 -1.15 -20.07
CA GLY A 120 12.27 -1.63 -19.59
C GLY A 120 12.53 -3.09 -19.95
N ILE A 121 13.30 -3.79 -19.12
CA ILE A 121 13.66 -5.20 -19.33
C ILE A 121 12.83 -6.19 -18.49
N GLY A 122 12.04 -5.73 -17.53
CA GLY A 122 11.25 -6.61 -16.64
C GLY A 122 12.13 -7.42 -15.69
N SER A 123 12.83 -6.73 -14.79
CA SER A 123 13.61 -7.36 -13.73
C SER A 123 13.68 -6.45 -12.51
N ILE A 124 13.65 -7.05 -11.33
CA ILE A 124 14.12 -6.41 -10.11
C ILE A 124 15.65 -6.41 -10.15
N ILE A 125 16.22 -5.27 -9.80
CA ILE A 125 17.66 -5.09 -9.63
C ILE A 125 17.92 -4.57 -8.21
N ARG A 126 19.08 -4.93 -7.65
CA ARG A 126 19.45 -4.47 -6.31
C ARG A 126 20.92 -4.07 -6.25
N TRP A 127 21.23 -3.18 -5.29
CA TRP A 127 22.61 -2.90 -4.92
C TRP A 127 23.19 -4.07 -4.13
N HIS A 128 24.34 -4.59 -4.55
CA HIS A 128 25.05 -5.63 -3.84
C HIS A 128 26.17 -5.01 -3.00
N GLN A 129 26.02 -5.05 -1.68
CA GLN A 129 26.88 -4.33 -0.75
C GLN A 129 28.37 -4.73 -0.83
N ARG A 130 28.65 -6.03 -0.94
CA ARG A 130 30.02 -6.56 -1.03
C ARG A 130 30.69 -6.25 -2.37
N LEU A 131 29.96 -6.40 -3.47
CA LEU A 131 30.47 -6.14 -4.81
C LEU A 131 30.50 -4.65 -5.18
N LYS A 132 29.84 -3.79 -4.40
CA LYS A 132 29.67 -2.36 -4.67
C LYS A 132 29.16 -2.05 -6.07
N THR A 133 28.16 -2.80 -6.51
CA THR A 133 27.58 -2.67 -7.86
C THR A 133 26.14 -3.18 -7.86
N THR A 134 25.40 -2.83 -8.92
CA THR A 134 24.03 -3.29 -9.12
C THR A 134 24.02 -4.67 -9.78
N VAL A 135 23.16 -5.56 -9.27
CA VAL A 135 22.98 -6.94 -9.76
C VAL A 135 21.52 -7.21 -10.12
N ILE A 136 21.31 -8.23 -10.95
CA ILE A 136 19.97 -8.78 -11.19
C ILE A 136 19.54 -9.53 -9.94
N ASP A 137 18.35 -9.22 -9.45
CA ASP A 137 17.73 -9.94 -8.34
C ASP A 137 16.69 -10.94 -8.85
N GLU A 138 15.68 -10.44 -9.57
CA GLU A 138 14.58 -11.28 -10.06
C GLU A 138 14.15 -10.85 -11.47
N PRO A 139 14.45 -11.64 -12.51
CA PRO A 139 13.83 -11.46 -13.83
C PRO A 139 12.35 -11.84 -13.77
N TYR A 140 11.47 -11.08 -14.44
CA TYR A 140 10.04 -11.42 -14.51
C TYR A 140 9.76 -12.42 -15.62
N GLU A 141 8.88 -13.37 -15.36
CA GLU A 141 8.46 -14.39 -16.31
C GLU A 141 7.90 -13.76 -17.60
N GLY A 142 8.34 -14.29 -18.76
CA GLY A 142 7.91 -13.82 -20.08
C GLY A 142 8.35 -12.40 -20.44
N MET A 143 9.29 -11.82 -19.70
CA MET A 143 9.83 -10.49 -19.96
C MET A 143 11.25 -10.56 -20.54
N PRO A 144 11.74 -9.48 -21.21
CA PRO A 144 13.02 -9.48 -21.90
C PRO A 144 14.21 -9.99 -21.08
N ALA A 145 14.24 -9.69 -19.77
CA ALA A 145 15.30 -10.16 -18.88
C ALA A 145 15.33 -11.68 -18.75
N ALA A 146 14.16 -12.30 -18.52
CA ALA A 146 14.03 -13.75 -18.42
C ALA A 146 14.29 -14.44 -19.77
N GLU A 147 13.71 -13.91 -20.86
CA GLU A 147 13.90 -14.43 -22.22
C GLU A 147 15.36 -14.39 -22.67
N ALA A 148 16.12 -13.35 -22.28
CA ALA A 148 17.56 -13.26 -22.54
C ALA A 148 18.39 -14.17 -21.64
N GLY A 149 17.80 -14.88 -20.68
CA GLY A 149 18.47 -15.80 -19.77
C GLY A 149 19.28 -15.11 -18.67
N LEU A 150 18.91 -13.88 -18.28
CA LEU A 150 19.44 -13.25 -17.07
C LEU A 150 19.00 -14.06 -15.85
N LYS A 151 19.89 -14.14 -14.86
CA LYS A 151 19.68 -14.91 -13.63
C LYS A 151 19.97 -14.05 -12.40
N LYS A 152 19.41 -14.44 -11.26
CA LYS A 152 19.76 -13.90 -9.95
C LYS A 152 21.28 -13.91 -9.75
N GLY A 153 21.84 -12.79 -9.32
CA GLY A 153 23.26 -12.60 -9.10
C GLY A 153 24.07 -12.15 -10.32
N ASP A 154 23.49 -12.04 -11.52
CA ASP A 154 24.19 -11.49 -12.69
C ASP A 154 24.57 -10.02 -12.42
N VAL A 155 25.87 -9.71 -12.47
CA VAL A 155 26.43 -8.39 -12.19
C VAL A 155 26.36 -7.52 -13.43
N ILE A 156 25.69 -6.39 -13.37
CA ILE A 156 25.58 -5.44 -14.48
C ILE A 156 26.89 -4.67 -14.63
N LEU A 157 27.56 -4.85 -15.77
CA LEU A 157 28.86 -4.23 -16.05
C LEU A 157 28.73 -2.98 -16.91
N SER A 158 27.96 -3.03 -18.01
CA SER A 158 27.77 -1.87 -18.87
C SER A 158 26.46 -1.93 -19.64
N ILE A 159 25.95 -0.75 -20.01
CA ILE A 159 24.77 -0.52 -20.85
C ILE A 159 25.22 0.40 -21.99
N ASP A 160 25.08 -0.06 -23.25
CA ASP A 160 25.56 0.62 -24.46
C ASP A 160 27.03 1.09 -24.39
N GLY A 161 27.85 0.34 -23.66
CA GLY A 161 29.27 0.63 -23.49
C GLY A 161 29.59 1.54 -22.29
N GLU A 162 28.59 2.17 -21.70
CA GLU A 162 28.75 2.95 -20.47
C GLU A 162 28.93 2.03 -19.26
N ASP A 163 29.97 2.30 -18.46
CA ASP A 163 30.29 1.51 -17.26
C ASP A 163 29.29 1.78 -16.13
N MET A 164 28.66 0.70 -15.65
CA MET A 164 27.69 0.71 -14.54
C MET A 164 28.33 0.31 -13.20
N THR A 165 29.62 0.00 -13.17
CA THR A 165 30.32 -0.41 -11.96
C THR A 165 30.34 0.76 -10.95
N GLY A 166 29.92 0.50 -9.71
CA GLY A 166 29.86 1.53 -8.67
C GLY A 166 28.72 2.55 -8.80
N LYS A 167 27.89 2.45 -9.85
CA LYS A 167 26.69 3.27 -10.00
C LYS A 167 25.56 2.71 -9.16
N ASP A 168 24.80 3.61 -8.51
CA ASP A 168 23.67 3.22 -7.69
C ASP A 168 22.53 2.59 -8.51
N THR A 169 21.63 1.90 -7.81
CA THR A 169 20.52 1.18 -8.45
C THR A 169 19.59 2.11 -9.24
N LYS A 170 19.43 3.36 -8.80
CA LYS A 170 18.59 4.35 -9.51
C LYS A 170 19.21 4.69 -10.86
N TYR A 171 20.51 5.01 -10.88
CA TYR A 171 21.24 5.32 -12.11
C TYR A 171 21.15 4.17 -13.12
N VAL A 172 21.43 2.95 -12.68
CA VAL A 172 21.36 1.75 -13.53
C VAL A 172 19.91 1.52 -14.01
N SER A 173 18.92 1.67 -13.15
CA SER A 173 17.50 1.54 -13.49
C SER A 173 17.08 2.53 -14.57
N ASP A 174 17.53 3.79 -14.47
CA ASP A 174 17.19 4.84 -15.44
C ASP A 174 17.76 4.52 -16.84
N HIS A 175 18.92 3.83 -16.92
CA HIS A 175 19.51 3.37 -18.18
C HIS A 175 18.86 2.08 -18.75
N LEU A 176 18.36 1.21 -17.88
CA LEU A 176 17.61 0.02 -18.29
C LEU A 176 16.21 0.37 -18.80
N LYS A 177 15.60 1.44 -18.29
CA LYS A 177 14.33 1.99 -18.73
C LYS A 177 14.51 2.85 -19.98
N GLY A 178 13.41 3.14 -20.70
CA GLY A 178 13.40 3.99 -21.88
C GLY A 178 12.13 3.77 -22.69
N ASP A 179 12.10 4.18 -23.95
CA ASP A 179 10.93 4.00 -24.80
C ASP A 179 10.78 2.54 -25.23
N ALA A 180 9.55 2.03 -25.21
CA ALA A 180 9.26 0.67 -25.67
C ALA A 180 9.68 0.46 -27.12
N GLY A 181 10.26 -0.69 -27.44
CA GLY A 181 10.79 -1.03 -28.76
C GLY A 181 12.23 -0.58 -29.01
N THR A 182 12.80 0.28 -28.15
CA THR A 182 14.22 0.65 -28.25
C THR A 182 15.11 -0.49 -27.78
N SER A 183 16.28 -0.66 -28.39
CA SER A 183 17.23 -1.72 -28.04
C SER A 183 18.55 -1.13 -27.56
N PHE A 184 19.23 -1.87 -26.69
CA PHE A 184 20.56 -1.53 -26.18
C PHE A 184 21.40 -2.79 -25.96
N LEU A 185 22.70 -2.63 -25.80
CA LEU A 185 23.64 -3.72 -25.50
C LEU A 185 23.90 -3.79 -23.99
N LEU A 186 23.44 -4.86 -23.35
CA LEU A 186 23.71 -5.16 -21.95
C LEU A 186 24.91 -6.10 -21.82
N LYS A 187 25.85 -5.77 -20.93
CA LYS A 187 26.97 -6.61 -20.56
C LYS A 187 26.88 -6.96 -19.09
N VAL A 188 26.82 -8.25 -18.79
CA VAL A 188 26.78 -8.75 -17.41
C VAL A 188 27.88 -9.76 -17.16
N ARG A 189 28.33 -9.87 -15.92
CA ARG A 189 29.20 -10.95 -15.45
C ARG A 189 28.38 -11.90 -14.59
N ARG A 190 28.37 -13.18 -14.94
CA ARG A 190 27.73 -14.25 -14.14
C ARG A 190 28.74 -14.81 -13.14
N PRO A 191 28.60 -14.52 -11.83
CA PRO A 191 29.58 -14.92 -10.82
C PRO A 191 29.82 -16.42 -10.76
N SER A 192 28.77 -17.24 -10.90
CA SER A 192 28.82 -18.70 -10.82
C SER A 192 29.71 -19.35 -11.88
N THR A 193 29.89 -18.71 -13.04
CA THR A 193 30.74 -19.24 -14.14
C THR A 193 31.94 -18.36 -14.46
N GLY A 194 32.02 -17.16 -13.86
CA GLY A 194 32.98 -16.12 -14.21
C GLY A 194 32.81 -15.53 -15.62
N LYS A 195 31.85 -16.02 -16.40
CA LYS A 195 31.65 -15.59 -17.79
C LYS A 195 31.07 -14.20 -17.90
N VAL A 196 31.56 -13.46 -18.87
CA VAL A 196 30.98 -12.19 -19.29
C VAL A 196 30.05 -12.42 -20.47
N LEU A 197 28.78 -12.10 -20.31
CA LEU A 197 27.74 -12.24 -21.30
C LEU A 197 27.42 -10.88 -21.91
N LYS A 198 27.26 -10.84 -23.24
CA LYS A 198 26.79 -9.67 -23.99
C LYS A 198 25.48 -10.03 -24.65
N MET A 199 24.46 -9.26 -24.44
CA MET A 199 23.14 -9.52 -24.98
C MET A 199 22.48 -8.24 -25.46
N LYS A 200 21.84 -8.31 -26.63
CA LYS A 200 21.00 -7.22 -27.13
C LYS A 200 19.66 -7.31 -26.42
N MET A 201 19.34 -6.30 -25.65
CA MET A 201 18.06 -6.17 -24.95
C MET A 201 17.13 -5.25 -25.73
N THR A 202 15.85 -5.56 -25.78
CA THR A 202 14.82 -4.68 -26.33
C THR A 202 13.83 -4.33 -25.22
N ARG A 203 13.64 -3.03 -24.98
CA ARG A 203 12.70 -2.56 -23.96
C ARG A 203 11.28 -2.87 -24.38
N GLN A 204 10.49 -3.40 -23.45
CA GLN A 204 9.07 -3.67 -23.64
C GLN A 204 8.26 -2.94 -22.57
N ASN A 205 6.96 -2.77 -22.82
CA ASN A 205 6.04 -2.33 -21.79
C ASN A 205 5.91 -3.44 -20.73
N ILE A 206 6.41 -3.17 -19.56
CA ILE A 206 6.34 -4.06 -18.41
C ILE A 206 5.11 -3.68 -17.61
N LYS A 207 4.30 -4.66 -17.27
CA LYS A 207 3.23 -4.53 -16.29
C LYS A 207 3.47 -5.58 -15.20
N GLU A 208 3.63 -5.11 -13.97
CA GLU A 208 3.65 -6.03 -12.82
C GLU A 208 2.32 -6.76 -12.71
N ALA A 209 2.36 -8.03 -12.36
CA ALA A 209 1.17 -8.84 -12.25
C ALA A 209 0.30 -8.38 -11.07
N ASP A 210 -0.94 -7.95 -11.34
CA ASP A 210 -1.91 -7.64 -10.28
C ASP A 210 -2.23 -8.90 -9.46
N ILE A 211 -2.18 -10.07 -10.08
CA ILE A 211 -2.38 -11.40 -9.49
C ILE A 211 -1.15 -12.26 -9.82
N PRO A 212 -0.07 -12.17 -9.01
CA PRO A 212 1.16 -12.93 -9.28
C PRO A 212 1.00 -14.44 -9.09
N TYR A 213 0.01 -14.88 -8.32
CA TYR A 213 -0.30 -16.30 -8.14
C TYR A 213 -1.79 -16.51 -7.88
N TYR A 214 -2.34 -17.55 -8.50
CA TYR A 214 -3.65 -18.12 -8.18
C TYR A 214 -3.66 -19.62 -8.47
N GLY A 215 -4.39 -20.39 -7.69
CA GLY A 215 -4.42 -21.84 -7.86
C GLY A 215 -5.39 -22.53 -6.92
N MET A 216 -5.54 -23.85 -7.10
CA MET A 216 -6.24 -24.73 -6.17
C MET A 216 -5.31 -25.09 -5.02
N LEU A 217 -5.73 -24.83 -3.78
CA LEU A 217 -5.00 -25.25 -2.56
C LEU A 217 -5.30 -26.69 -2.20
N LYS A 218 -6.58 -27.05 -2.28
CA LYS A 218 -7.16 -28.37 -2.08
C LYS A 218 -8.20 -28.61 -3.16
N ASP A 219 -8.86 -29.76 -3.16
CA ASP A 219 -9.80 -30.19 -4.18
C ASP A 219 -10.90 -29.15 -4.48
N ASP A 220 -11.39 -28.43 -3.47
CA ASP A 220 -12.50 -27.48 -3.60
C ASP A 220 -12.20 -26.04 -3.10
N ILE A 221 -10.97 -25.76 -2.65
CA ILE A 221 -10.55 -24.45 -2.14
C ILE A 221 -9.61 -23.77 -3.12
N ALA A 222 -10.04 -22.65 -3.66
CA ALA A 222 -9.21 -21.77 -4.48
C ALA A 222 -8.50 -20.71 -3.65
N TYR A 223 -7.34 -20.27 -4.11
CA TYR A 223 -6.57 -19.16 -3.55
C TYR A 223 -6.21 -18.18 -4.65
N ILE A 224 -6.32 -16.88 -4.36
CA ILE A 224 -5.89 -15.79 -5.24
C ILE A 224 -5.05 -14.81 -4.43
N ASN A 225 -3.78 -14.63 -4.80
CA ASN A 225 -2.92 -13.58 -4.28
C ASN A 225 -3.11 -12.30 -5.12
N PHE A 226 -3.68 -11.26 -4.54
CA PHE A 226 -4.00 -10.03 -5.26
C PHE A 226 -3.22 -8.84 -4.70
N ARG A 227 -2.34 -8.23 -5.51
CA ARG A 227 -1.33 -7.26 -5.09
C ARG A 227 -1.66 -5.81 -5.39
N SER A 228 -2.41 -5.52 -6.46
CA SER A 228 -2.60 -4.14 -6.90
C SER A 228 -3.90 -3.93 -7.68
N TYR A 229 -4.54 -2.77 -7.47
CA TYR A 229 -5.72 -2.34 -8.22
C TYR A 229 -5.31 -1.43 -9.38
N THR A 230 -4.54 -1.96 -10.35
CA THR A 230 -4.23 -1.24 -11.58
C THR A 230 -5.38 -1.34 -12.59
N GLU A 231 -5.35 -0.51 -13.61
CA GLU A 231 -6.36 -0.50 -14.67
C GLU A 231 -6.53 -1.88 -15.33
N GLY A 232 -7.77 -2.39 -15.35
CA GLY A 232 -8.14 -3.68 -15.93
C GLY A 232 -7.92 -4.89 -15.03
N CYS A 233 -7.50 -4.70 -13.77
CA CYS A 233 -7.28 -5.82 -12.82
C CYS A 233 -8.57 -6.58 -12.49
N ALA A 234 -9.72 -5.93 -12.48
CA ALA A 234 -11.01 -6.59 -12.25
C ALA A 234 -11.34 -7.63 -13.34
N ARG A 235 -10.97 -7.34 -14.59
CA ARG A 235 -11.10 -8.32 -15.68
C ARG A 235 -10.18 -9.51 -15.47
N THR A 236 -8.93 -9.27 -15.07
CA THR A 236 -7.97 -10.34 -14.75
C THR A 236 -8.49 -11.18 -13.60
N MET A 237 -8.95 -10.56 -12.51
CA MET A 237 -9.55 -11.25 -11.35
C MET A 237 -10.74 -12.12 -11.76
N ARG A 238 -11.65 -11.58 -12.59
CA ARG A 238 -12.80 -12.32 -13.10
C ARG A 238 -12.40 -13.56 -13.88
N ASN A 239 -11.40 -13.45 -14.74
CA ASN A 239 -10.91 -14.58 -15.55
C ASN A 239 -10.28 -15.66 -14.66
N CYS A 240 -9.41 -15.28 -13.72
CA CYS A 240 -8.81 -16.21 -12.76
C CYS A 240 -9.89 -16.90 -11.91
N PHE A 241 -10.87 -16.14 -11.42
CA PHE A 241 -11.95 -16.70 -10.60
C PHE A 241 -12.83 -17.69 -11.39
N ILE A 242 -13.19 -17.37 -12.64
CA ILE A 242 -13.95 -18.29 -13.51
C ILE A 242 -13.13 -19.55 -13.81
N GLU A 243 -11.83 -19.42 -14.10
CA GLU A 243 -10.96 -20.57 -14.32
C GLU A 243 -10.90 -21.49 -13.11
N LEU A 244 -10.74 -20.94 -11.91
CA LEU A 244 -10.72 -21.72 -10.66
C LEU A 244 -12.06 -22.43 -10.42
N ARG A 245 -13.18 -21.76 -10.67
CA ARG A 245 -14.52 -22.41 -10.62
C ARG A 245 -14.63 -23.57 -11.59
N ASN A 246 -14.14 -23.40 -12.82
CA ASN A 246 -14.15 -24.46 -13.83
C ASN A 246 -13.24 -25.64 -13.43
N LYS A 247 -12.21 -25.39 -12.62
CA LYS A 247 -11.37 -26.43 -12.01
C LYS A 247 -11.99 -27.10 -10.78
N GLY A 248 -13.21 -26.71 -10.39
CA GLY A 248 -13.96 -27.33 -9.29
C GLY A 248 -13.93 -26.55 -7.97
N ALA A 249 -13.44 -25.32 -7.93
CA ALA A 249 -13.48 -24.52 -6.72
C ALA A 249 -14.90 -24.24 -6.24
N LYS A 250 -15.15 -24.52 -4.97
CA LYS A 250 -16.41 -24.26 -4.26
C LYS A 250 -16.23 -23.25 -3.11
N LYS A 251 -15.02 -22.89 -2.79
CA LYS A 251 -14.61 -21.98 -1.72
C LYS A 251 -13.45 -21.13 -2.22
N LEU A 252 -13.34 -19.89 -1.74
CA LEU A 252 -12.30 -18.94 -2.16
C LEU A 252 -11.58 -18.32 -0.96
N ILE A 253 -10.26 -18.28 -1.03
CA ILE A 253 -9.42 -17.44 -0.20
C ILE A 253 -8.84 -16.32 -1.08
N LEU A 254 -9.19 -15.07 -0.76
CA LEU A 254 -8.66 -13.87 -1.42
C LEU A 254 -7.62 -13.22 -0.51
N ASP A 255 -6.38 -13.21 -0.92
CA ASP A 255 -5.29 -12.62 -0.14
C ASP A 255 -5.01 -11.18 -0.58
N LEU A 256 -5.36 -10.23 0.30
CA LEU A 256 -5.11 -8.79 0.16
C LEU A 256 -3.98 -8.29 1.08
N ARG A 257 -3.25 -9.19 1.73
CA ARG A 257 -2.12 -8.80 2.57
C ARG A 257 -1.04 -8.13 1.74
N GLY A 258 -0.57 -6.96 2.19
CA GLY A 258 0.40 -6.15 1.43
C GLY A 258 -0.16 -5.39 0.23
N ASN A 259 -1.48 -5.46 -0.06
CA ASN A 259 -2.10 -4.71 -1.14
C ASN A 259 -2.50 -3.30 -0.68
N GLY A 260 -1.78 -2.28 -1.14
CA GLY A 260 -2.00 -0.87 -0.80
C GLY A 260 -3.20 -0.20 -1.49
N GLY A 261 -3.94 -0.94 -2.32
CA GLY A 261 -5.09 -0.41 -3.07
C GLY A 261 -4.74 0.01 -4.50
N GLY A 262 -5.43 1.01 -5.00
CA GLY A 262 -5.31 1.57 -6.35
C GLY A 262 -6.63 2.16 -6.84
N ALA A 263 -7.05 1.83 -8.06
CA ALA A 263 -8.24 2.39 -8.68
C ALA A 263 -9.54 1.97 -7.98
N VAL A 264 -10.33 2.96 -7.56
CA VAL A 264 -11.58 2.74 -6.83
C VAL A 264 -12.59 1.94 -7.65
N GLN A 265 -12.76 2.28 -8.94
CA GLN A 265 -13.71 1.59 -9.82
C GLN A 265 -13.40 0.09 -9.94
N GLU A 266 -12.12 -0.28 -10.02
CA GLU A 266 -11.69 -1.67 -10.09
C GLU A 266 -12.11 -2.46 -8.82
N SER A 267 -12.04 -1.84 -7.64
CA SER A 267 -12.50 -2.48 -6.40
C SER A 267 -14.01 -2.75 -6.40
N VAL A 268 -14.79 -1.82 -6.93
CA VAL A 268 -16.25 -1.98 -7.08
C VAL A 268 -16.57 -3.11 -8.06
N ASP A 269 -15.87 -3.17 -9.19
CA ASP A 269 -16.07 -4.20 -10.21
C ASP A 269 -15.64 -5.59 -9.72
N ILE A 270 -14.61 -5.67 -8.86
CA ILE A 270 -14.21 -6.91 -8.19
C ILE A 270 -15.30 -7.37 -7.21
N VAL A 271 -15.78 -6.50 -6.35
CA VAL A 271 -16.82 -6.82 -5.37
C VAL A 271 -18.13 -7.24 -6.08
N ASN A 272 -18.42 -6.63 -7.23
CA ASN A 272 -19.59 -6.98 -8.04
C ASN A 272 -19.60 -8.45 -8.53
N MET A 273 -18.45 -9.12 -8.56
CA MET A 273 -18.43 -10.54 -8.90
C MET A 273 -19.18 -11.42 -7.89
N TRP A 274 -19.29 -10.98 -6.66
CA TRP A 274 -19.83 -11.73 -5.52
C TRP A 274 -21.08 -11.11 -4.88
N LEU A 275 -21.53 -9.95 -5.38
CA LEU A 275 -22.71 -9.25 -4.89
C LEU A 275 -23.73 -8.99 -6.00
N PRO A 276 -25.03 -8.98 -5.67
CA PRO A 276 -26.08 -8.66 -6.62
C PRO A 276 -25.89 -7.28 -7.27
N LYS A 277 -26.45 -7.12 -8.47
CA LYS A 277 -26.51 -5.84 -9.16
C LYS A 277 -27.36 -4.81 -8.39
N GLY A 278 -26.98 -3.54 -8.42
CA GLY A 278 -27.72 -2.42 -7.83
C GLY A 278 -27.36 -2.12 -6.38
N MET A 279 -26.34 -2.78 -5.81
CA MET A 279 -25.91 -2.52 -4.44
C MET A 279 -24.88 -1.39 -4.38
N THR A 280 -25.09 -0.43 -3.46
CA THR A 280 -24.08 0.60 -3.17
C THR A 280 -22.92 -0.01 -2.40
N ILE A 281 -21.72 0.15 -2.94
CA ILE A 281 -20.48 -0.38 -2.37
C ILE A 281 -19.75 0.70 -1.58
N ILE A 282 -19.70 1.92 -2.10
CA ILE A 282 -19.19 3.09 -1.37
C ILE A 282 -19.97 4.33 -1.73
N SER A 283 -20.06 5.25 -0.77
CA SER A 283 -20.49 6.64 -0.97
C SER A 283 -19.29 7.56 -0.77
N GLN A 284 -18.88 8.27 -1.81
CA GLN A 284 -17.85 9.29 -1.73
C GLN A 284 -18.48 10.65 -1.38
N LYS A 285 -17.88 11.37 -0.42
CA LYS A 285 -18.31 12.71 -0.02
C LYS A 285 -17.12 13.65 0.03
N GLY A 286 -17.25 14.80 -0.63
CA GLY A 286 -16.24 15.84 -0.69
C GLY A 286 -16.80 17.23 -0.44
N LYS A 287 -15.93 18.25 -0.46
CA LYS A 287 -16.31 19.67 -0.28
C LYS A 287 -17.18 20.18 -1.42
N LEU A 288 -16.90 19.77 -2.64
CA LEU A 288 -17.67 20.14 -3.83
C LEU A 288 -18.75 19.08 -4.07
N ALA A 289 -19.96 19.53 -4.48
CA ALA A 289 -21.07 18.62 -4.77
C ALA A 289 -20.70 17.58 -5.87
N GLN A 290 -19.88 17.99 -6.83
CA GLN A 290 -19.39 17.12 -7.92
C GLN A 290 -18.49 15.97 -7.42
N ALA A 291 -17.90 16.10 -6.22
CA ALA A 291 -17.10 15.04 -5.61
C ALA A 291 -17.98 14.00 -4.89
N ASN A 292 -19.29 14.26 -4.73
CA ASN A 292 -20.20 13.30 -4.12
C ASN A 292 -20.65 12.30 -5.17
N HIS A 293 -20.36 11.02 -4.93
CA HIS A 293 -20.67 9.96 -5.88
C HIS A 293 -20.91 8.64 -5.15
N ASP A 294 -21.97 7.93 -5.54
CA ASP A 294 -22.24 6.57 -5.08
C ASP A 294 -21.79 5.55 -6.15
N TYR A 295 -20.87 4.68 -5.77
CA TYR A 295 -20.43 3.59 -6.61
C TYR A 295 -21.32 2.35 -6.35
N VAL A 296 -21.98 1.90 -7.40
CA VAL A 296 -22.98 0.81 -7.33
C VAL A 296 -22.52 -0.34 -8.22
N THR A 297 -22.82 -1.56 -7.82
CA THR A 297 -22.63 -2.75 -8.66
C THR A 297 -23.54 -2.67 -9.90
N ARG A 298 -22.96 -2.87 -11.10
CA ARG A 298 -23.66 -2.65 -12.38
C ARG A 298 -23.83 -3.92 -13.20
N LEU A 299 -22.98 -4.92 -12.96
CA LEU A 299 -22.95 -6.17 -13.71
C LEU A 299 -23.66 -7.28 -12.95
N GLU A 300 -24.10 -8.30 -13.68
CA GLU A 300 -24.54 -9.54 -13.04
C GLU A 300 -23.37 -10.22 -12.34
N PRO A 301 -23.58 -10.73 -11.12
CA PRO A 301 -22.54 -11.40 -10.35
C PRO A 301 -22.07 -12.69 -11.02
N VAL A 302 -20.85 -13.10 -10.69
CA VAL A 302 -20.32 -14.41 -11.12
C VAL A 302 -20.80 -15.51 -10.17
N ASP A 303 -20.77 -15.24 -8.87
CA ASP A 303 -21.17 -16.18 -7.83
C ASP A 303 -21.50 -15.46 -6.52
N THR A 304 -22.75 -15.51 -6.10
CA THR A 304 -23.20 -14.89 -4.84
C THR A 304 -23.20 -15.84 -3.66
N LEU A 305 -22.93 -17.13 -3.87
CA LEU A 305 -23.11 -18.18 -2.86
C LEU A 305 -21.78 -18.77 -2.35
N MET A 306 -20.74 -18.81 -3.19
CA MET A 306 -19.45 -19.39 -2.82
C MET A 306 -18.91 -18.79 -1.51
N PRO A 307 -18.59 -19.57 -0.48
CA PRO A 307 -17.92 -19.09 0.74
C PRO A 307 -16.58 -18.41 0.42
N ILE A 308 -16.34 -17.25 1.02
CA ILE A 308 -15.13 -16.44 0.80
C ILE A 308 -14.49 -16.07 2.13
N VAL A 309 -13.20 -16.31 2.28
CA VAL A 309 -12.36 -15.71 3.32
C VAL A 309 -11.43 -14.70 2.67
N VAL A 310 -11.40 -13.48 3.19
CA VAL A 310 -10.48 -12.43 2.73
C VAL A 310 -9.38 -12.25 3.78
N MET A 311 -8.14 -12.53 3.38
CA MET A 311 -6.98 -12.34 4.26
C MET A 311 -6.48 -10.90 4.16
N VAL A 312 -6.28 -10.25 5.31
CA VAL A 312 -5.89 -8.84 5.41
C VAL A 312 -4.76 -8.61 6.42
N GLY A 313 -4.07 -7.49 6.29
CA GLY A 313 -2.98 -7.11 7.19
C GLY A 313 -2.79 -5.60 7.30
N GLY A 314 -1.84 -5.16 8.10
CA GLY A 314 -1.58 -3.74 8.35
C GLY A 314 -1.22 -2.89 7.12
N MET A 315 -0.83 -3.53 6.01
CA MET A 315 -0.55 -2.87 4.73
C MET A 315 -1.73 -2.93 3.74
N THR A 316 -2.81 -3.64 4.08
CA THR A 316 -4.06 -3.65 3.30
C THR A 316 -4.71 -2.28 3.41
N ALA A 317 -4.79 -1.53 2.31
CA ALA A 317 -5.20 -0.12 2.34
C ALA A 317 -6.14 0.28 1.19
N SER A 318 -6.91 1.39 1.38
CA SER A 318 -7.66 2.07 0.31
C SER A 318 -8.64 1.14 -0.42
N SER A 319 -8.48 0.90 -1.74
CA SER A 319 -9.35 0.02 -2.55
C SER A 319 -9.42 -1.41 -2.01
N SER A 320 -8.35 -1.89 -1.35
CA SER A 320 -8.38 -3.17 -0.63
C SER A 320 -9.32 -3.12 0.58
N GLU A 321 -9.37 -1.97 1.29
CA GLU A 321 -10.30 -1.76 2.41
C GLU A 321 -11.73 -1.58 1.92
N ILE A 322 -11.93 -1.00 0.73
CA ILE A 322 -13.24 -0.99 0.06
C ILE A 322 -13.70 -2.42 -0.20
N THR A 323 -12.84 -3.26 -0.79
CA THR A 323 -13.17 -4.65 -1.10
C THR A 323 -13.49 -5.45 0.16
N CYS A 324 -12.57 -5.55 1.12
CA CYS A 324 -12.77 -6.35 2.32
C CYS A 324 -13.87 -5.76 3.23
N GLY A 325 -13.93 -4.44 3.39
CA GLY A 325 -14.91 -3.77 4.23
C GLY A 325 -16.33 -3.87 3.68
N SER A 326 -16.52 -3.77 2.36
CA SER A 326 -17.83 -3.94 1.75
C SER A 326 -18.33 -5.39 1.84
N LEU A 327 -17.44 -6.37 1.63
CA LEU A 327 -17.77 -7.77 1.81
C LEU A 327 -18.09 -8.11 3.27
N GLN A 328 -17.41 -7.46 4.24
CA GLN A 328 -17.72 -7.58 5.67
C GLN A 328 -19.08 -6.97 6.02
N ASP A 329 -19.33 -5.72 5.60
CA ASP A 329 -20.55 -4.99 5.94
C ASP A 329 -21.80 -5.63 5.35
N LEU A 330 -21.66 -6.32 4.21
CA LEU A 330 -22.73 -7.04 3.53
C LEU A 330 -22.80 -8.53 3.92
N ASP A 331 -22.03 -8.95 4.91
CA ASP A 331 -21.95 -10.33 5.40
C ASP A 331 -21.69 -11.37 4.30
N ARG A 332 -20.87 -10.98 3.30
CA ARG A 332 -20.57 -11.81 2.13
C ARG A 332 -19.29 -12.63 2.28
N ALA A 333 -18.36 -12.18 3.12
CA ALA A 333 -17.10 -12.86 3.37
C ALA A 333 -16.67 -12.70 4.83
N ILE A 334 -15.91 -13.67 5.35
CA ILE A 334 -15.18 -13.53 6.61
C ILE A 334 -13.88 -12.80 6.31
N ILE A 335 -13.57 -11.80 7.12
CA ILE A 335 -12.29 -11.08 7.08
C ILE A 335 -11.37 -11.66 8.15
N LEU A 336 -10.20 -12.14 7.73
CA LEU A 336 -9.22 -12.82 8.59
C LEU A 336 -7.86 -12.13 8.53
N GLY A 337 -7.18 -12.03 9.66
CA GLY A 337 -5.80 -11.51 9.74
C GLY A 337 -5.61 -10.46 10.81
N THR A 338 -5.01 -9.33 10.46
CA THR A 338 -4.83 -8.19 11.37
C THR A 338 -5.49 -6.95 10.81
N ARG A 339 -5.78 -5.98 11.71
CA ARG A 339 -6.43 -4.71 11.36
C ARG A 339 -5.73 -4.04 10.17
N THR A 340 -6.52 -3.55 9.21
CA THR A 340 -6.03 -2.91 7.99
C THR A 340 -5.46 -1.50 8.25
N TYR A 341 -4.95 -0.86 7.22
CA TYR A 341 -4.22 0.42 7.31
C TYR A 341 -5.09 1.59 7.78
N GLY A 342 -6.31 1.72 7.26
CA GLY A 342 -7.21 2.83 7.59
C GLY A 342 -7.05 4.06 6.67
N LYS A 343 -6.99 3.86 5.35
CA LYS A 343 -6.99 4.94 4.37
C LYS A 343 -8.37 5.12 3.75
N GLY A 344 -9.16 6.04 4.33
CA GLY A 344 -10.54 6.38 3.91
C GLY A 344 -10.66 7.62 3.03
N LEU A 345 -9.57 8.05 2.39
CA LEU A 345 -9.49 9.25 1.56
C LEU A 345 -9.40 8.91 0.08
N VAL A 346 -10.03 9.76 -0.74
CA VAL A 346 -10.00 9.67 -2.21
C VAL A 346 -9.19 10.83 -2.75
N GLN A 347 -8.23 10.54 -3.63
CA GLN A 347 -7.45 11.52 -4.35
C GLN A 347 -7.92 11.63 -5.80
N ALA A 348 -7.87 12.85 -6.34
CA ALA A 348 -7.97 13.15 -7.76
C ALA A 348 -6.67 13.76 -8.26
N THR A 349 -6.31 13.48 -9.50
CA THR A 349 -5.18 14.12 -10.17
C THR A 349 -5.69 15.33 -10.93
N ILE A 350 -5.04 16.46 -10.73
CA ILE A 350 -5.37 17.74 -11.36
C ILE A 350 -4.12 18.24 -12.10
N ASP A 351 -4.25 18.58 -13.37
CA ASP A 351 -3.15 19.18 -14.12
C ASP A 351 -2.86 20.59 -13.60
N VAL A 352 -1.60 20.91 -13.44
CA VAL A 352 -1.11 22.24 -13.08
C VAL A 352 -0.16 22.75 -14.17
N PRO A 353 0.06 24.07 -14.27
CA PRO A 353 0.94 24.65 -15.30
C PRO A 353 2.32 23.96 -15.36
N TYR A 354 2.96 24.06 -16.54
CA TYR A 354 4.27 23.48 -16.84
C TYR A 354 4.31 21.94 -16.73
N ASN A 355 3.28 21.28 -17.27
CA ASN A 355 3.16 19.81 -17.33
C ASN A 355 3.24 19.11 -15.97
N GLY A 356 3.04 19.84 -14.88
CA GLY A 356 2.97 19.28 -13.55
C GLY A 356 1.60 18.66 -13.27
N SER A 357 1.54 17.84 -12.22
CA SER A 357 0.30 17.25 -11.73
C SER A 357 0.19 17.39 -10.21
N LEU A 358 -1.01 17.71 -9.73
CA LEU A 358 -1.34 17.74 -8.32
C LEU A 358 -2.27 16.57 -8.01
N LYS A 359 -1.79 15.62 -7.22
CA LYS A 359 -2.61 14.55 -6.61
C LYS A 359 -3.21 15.11 -5.33
N LEU A 360 -4.50 15.42 -5.36
CA LEU A 360 -5.21 16.15 -4.31
C LEU A 360 -6.26 15.28 -3.64
N THR A 361 -6.29 15.27 -2.32
CA THR A 361 -7.40 14.67 -1.55
C THR A 361 -8.66 15.50 -1.71
N THR A 362 -9.67 14.93 -2.37
CA THR A 362 -10.93 15.59 -2.72
C THR A 362 -12.15 15.08 -1.97
N GLY A 363 -12.06 13.93 -1.30
CA GLY A 363 -13.17 13.35 -0.58
C GLY A 363 -12.80 12.24 0.40
N LYS A 364 -13.80 11.85 1.17
CA LYS A 364 -13.79 10.65 2.02
C LYS A 364 -14.76 9.63 1.46
N TYR A 365 -14.49 8.35 1.66
CA TYR A 365 -15.45 7.32 1.31
C TYR A 365 -16.03 6.62 2.55
N TYR A 366 -17.23 6.15 2.37
CA TYR A 366 -18.03 5.44 3.37
C TYR A 366 -18.49 4.12 2.77
N ILE A 367 -18.23 3.01 3.45
CA ILE A 367 -18.60 1.66 3.02
C ILE A 367 -20.06 1.34 3.39
N PRO A 368 -20.64 0.20 3.01
CA PRO A 368 -22.09 -0.02 3.06
C PRO A 368 -22.78 0.21 4.41
N SER A 369 -22.12 -0.05 5.52
CA SER A 369 -22.65 0.26 6.86
C SER A 369 -22.73 1.75 7.16
N GLY A 370 -22.14 2.62 6.33
CA GLY A 370 -22.04 4.07 6.53
C GLY A 370 -20.81 4.50 7.32
N ARG A 371 -19.95 3.57 7.74
CA ARG A 371 -18.70 3.89 8.44
C ARG A 371 -17.59 4.35 7.49
N CYS A 372 -16.72 5.24 8.00
CA CYS A 372 -15.49 5.65 7.33
C CYS A 372 -14.31 4.92 7.98
N VAL A 373 -13.48 4.27 7.17
CA VAL A 373 -12.34 3.49 7.67
C VAL A 373 -11.13 4.33 8.05
N GLN A 374 -11.20 5.67 7.87
CA GLN A 374 -10.08 6.58 8.05
C GLN A 374 -9.52 6.55 9.46
N ALA A 375 -8.27 6.09 9.61
CA ALA A 375 -7.53 5.98 10.87
C ALA A 375 -6.48 7.09 11.07
N VAL A 376 -6.11 7.81 10.00
CA VAL A 376 -5.04 8.80 10.06
C VAL A 376 -5.58 10.15 10.51
N ASN A 377 -5.00 10.70 11.57
CA ASN A 377 -5.31 12.03 12.06
C ASN A 377 -4.31 13.05 11.48
N TYR A 378 -4.82 14.10 10.83
CA TYR A 378 -4.00 15.14 10.16
C TYR A 378 -3.81 16.40 10.99
N LYS A 379 -4.43 16.49 12.16
CA LYS A 379 -4.55 17.76 12.90
C LYS A 379 -3.26 18.28 13.54
N HIS A 380 -2.17 17.52 13.48
CA HIS A 380 -0.94 17.86 14.22
C HIS A 380 0.30 18.07 13.32
N GLY A 381 0.14 18.67 12.12
CA GLY A 381 1.25 19.30 11.40
C GLY A 381 2.55 18.48 11.26
N GLY A 382 2.49 17.24 10.81
CA GLY A 382 3.67 16.40 10.71
C GLY A 382 3.54 15.22 9.75
N GLY A 383 2.65 15.33 8.75
CA GLY A 383 2.50 14.28 7.74
C GLY A 383 1.56 13.15 8.10
N GLY A 384 0.74 13.32 9.13
CA GLY A 384 -0.28 12.36 9.55
C GLY A 384 0.30 11.11 10.24
N TYR A 385 -0.04 10.93 11.49
CA TYR A 385 0.28 9.68 12.20
C TYR A 385 -0.90 8.73 12.08
N ARG A 386 -0.61 7.44 11.86
CA ARG A 386 -1.58 6.39 12.10
C ARG A 386 -1.76 6.28 13.61
N GLU A 387 -2.89 6.80 14.11
CA GLU A 387 -3.26 6.63 15.50
C GLU A 387 -4.01 5.31 15.66
N THR A 388 -3.63 4.51 16.65
CA THR A 388 -4.50 3.45 17.14
C THR A 388 -5.59 4.12 17.96
N ILE A 389 -6.74 4.36 17.34
CA ILE A 389 -7.89 4.92 18.03
C ILE A 389 -8.48 3.82 18.91
N PRO A 390 -8.55 4.00 20.25
CA PRO A 390 -9.20 3.02 21.12
C PRO A 390 -10.66 2.81 20.69
N ASP A 391 -11.15 1.59 20.77
CA ASP A 391 -12.53 1.25 20.37
C ASP A 391 -13.58 2.09 21.13
N SER A 392 -13.27 2.55 22.35
CA SER A 392 -14.11 3.47 23.13
C SER A 392 -14.33 4.85 22.50
N LEU A 393 -13.45 5.28 21.60
CA LEU A 393 -13.51 6.56 20.90
C LEU A 393 -14.05 6.43 19.46
N THR A 394 -14.39 5.22 19.03
CA THR A 394 -14.95 4.92 17.71
C THR A 394 -16.47 4.80 17.78
N ARG A 395 -17.15 4.97 16.64
CA ARG A 395 -18.60 4.79 16.54
C ARG A 395 -18.92 3.36 16.15
N VAL A 396 -20.02 2.85 16.73
CA VAL A 396 -20.56 1.54 16.40
C VAL A 396 -21.47 1.65 15.17
N PHE A 397 -21.30 0.72 14.25
CA PHE A 397 -22.14 0.47 13.09
C PHE A 397 -22.49 -1.02 13.05
N HIS A 398 -23.39 -1.41 12.16
CA HIS A 398 -23.81 -2.80 12.04
C HIS A 398 -23.72 -3.26 10.59
N THR A 399 -23.31 -4.50 10.41
CA THR A 399 -23.38 -5.17 9.12
C THR A 399 -24.85 -5.47 8.75
N ARG A 400 -25.07 -5.97 7.57
CA ARG A 400 -26.40 -6.34 7.08
C ARG A 400 -27.12 -7.34 8.00
N ASN A 401 -26.40 -8.31 8.57
CA ASN A 401 -26.92 -9.31 9.49
C ASN A 401 -26.89 -8.88 10.96
N GLY A 402 -26.51 -7.61 11.25
CA GLY A 402 -26.52 -7.01 12.58
C GLY A 402 -25.26 -7.25 13.41
N ARG A 403 -24.14 -7.71 12.82
CA ARG A 403 -22.86 -7.80 13.53
C ARG A 403 -22.30 -6.40 13.80
N GLU A 404 -21.71 -6.19 14.99
CA GLU A 404 -21.08 -4.93 15.34
C GLU A 404 -19.78 -4.72 14.55
N VAL A 405 -19.63 -3.55 13.93
CA VAL A 405 -18.41 -3.06 13.27
C VAL A 405 -18.18 -1.60 13.66
N ARG A 406 -16.96 -1.11 13.53
CA ARG A 406 -16.56 0.23 14.00
C ARG A 406 -15.86 1.04 12.93
N ASP A 407 -15.92 2.38 13.04
CA ASP A 407 -15.20 3.32 12.19
C ASP A 407 -13.81 3.69 12.78
N GLY A 408 -13.09 4.58 12.08
CA GLY A 408 -11.94 5.32 12.63
C GLY A 408 -10.66 4.53 12.84
N GLY A 409 -10.56 3.29 12.37
CA GLY A 409 -9.38 2.48 12.68
C GLY A 409 -8.98 1.46 11.61
N GLY A 410 -9.37 1.63 10.35
CA GLY A 410 -9.28 0.58 9.34
C GLY A 410 -10.34 -0.51 9.55
N ILE A 411 -10.24 -1.58 8.80
CA ILE A 411 -11.12 -2.75 8.93
C ILE A 411 -10.55 -3.66 10.01
N LYS A 412 -11.32 -3.89 11.07
CA LYS A 412 -11.03 -4.92 12.06
C LYS A 412 -11.46 -6.27 11.49
N PRO A 413 -10.58 -7.29 11.46
CA PRO A 413 -10.97 -8.62 11.02
C PRO A 413 -12.07 -9.23 11.90
N ASP A 414 -12.88 -10.13 11.31
CA ASP A 414 -13.84 -10.97 12.03
C ASP A 414 -13.10 -12.05 12.84
N VAL A 415 -11.97 -12.52 12.31
CA VAL A 415 -11.08 -13.49 12.95
C VAL A 415 -9.67 -12.91 12.99
N GLU A 416 -9.21 -12.55 14.19
CA GLU A 416 -7.88 -12.01 14.38
C GLU A 416 -6.83 -13.11 14.47
N VAL A 417 -5.90 -13.10 13.52
CA VAL A 417 -4.75 -14.02 13.47
C VAL A 417 -3.48 -13.19 13.24
N ALA A 418 -2.58 -13.19 14.20
CA ALA A 418 -1.30 -12.51 14.06
C ALA A 418 -0.46 -13.15 12.93
N PRO A 419 0.26 -12.35 12.13
CA PRO A 419 1.22 -12.88 11.18
C PRO A 419 2.37 -13.57 11.92
N ASP A 420 3.08 -14.44 11.21
CA ASP A 420 4.34 -14.96 11.71
C ASP A 420 5.35 -13.82 11.86
N THR A 421 6.04 -13.78 12.99
CA THR A 421 7.10 -12.80 13.25
C THR A 421 8.44 -13.45 12.88
N LEU A 422 9.19 -12.75 12.02
CA LEU A 422 10.55 -13.19 11.72
C LEU A 422 11.45 -12.99 12.95
N PRO A 423 12.25 -14.00 13.33
CA PRO A 423 13.23 -13.84 14.38
C PRO A 423 14.33 -12.87 13.97
N ASN A 424 14.99 -12.23 14.95
CA ASN A 424 15.99 -11.20 14.67
C ASN A 424 17.05 -11.67 13.67
N ILE A 425 17.63 -12.85 13.84
CA ILE A 425 18.64 -13.36 12.92
C ILE A 425 18.14 -13.42 11.48
N ALA A 426 16.88 -13.83 11.25
CA ALA A 426 16.29 -13.87 9.92
C ALA A 426 16.17 -12.48 9.30
N VAL A 427 15.76 -11.47 10.09
CA VAL A 427 15.67 -10.08 9.64
C VAL A 427 17.07 -9.53 9.29
N TYR A 428 18.06 -9.80 10.12
CA TYR A 428 19.41 -9.30 9.89
C TYR A 428 20.07 -9.94 8.68
N ILE A 429 19.94 -11.26 8.51
CA ILE A 429 20.58 -12.00 7.42
C ILE A 429 19.93 -11.72 6.06
N ASP A 430 18.61 -11.40 6.03
CA ASP A 430 17.87 -11.10 4.80
C ASP A 430 17.98 -9.61 4.39
N ARG A 431 17.89 -8.68 5.35
CA ARG A 431 17.66 -7.25 5.05
C ARG A 431 18.81 -6.33 5.39
N ILE A 432 19.64 -6.70 6.35
CA ILE A 432 20.63 -5.80 6.96
C ILE A 432 22.06 -6.29 6.67
N ASP A 433 22.20 -7.56 6.31
CA ASP A 433 23.50 -8.18 6.07
C ASP A 433 24.26 -7.53 4.91
N SER A 434 25.34 -6.82 5.26
CA SER A 434 26.28 -6.26 4.27
C SER A 434 27.12 -7.33 3.57
N MET A 435 27.12 -8.56 4.07
CA MET A 435 27.87 -9.69 3.50
C MET A 435 27.09 -10.41 2.38
N GLU A 436 25.76 -10.14 2.26
CA GLU A 436 24.87 -10.71 1.21
C GLU A 436 24.84 -12.23 1.18
N VAL A 437 25.02 -12.89 2.34
CA VAL A 437 25.26 -14.35 2.41
C VAL A 437 24.07 -15.14 1.89
N MET A 438 22.83 -14.74 2.24
CA MET A 438 21.62 -15.41 1.77
C MET A 438 21.43 -15.25 0.26
N PHE A 439 21.60 -14.03 -0.25
CA PHE A 439 21.50 -13.74 -1.67
C PHE A 439 22.50 -14.54 -2.50
N ASP A 440 23.78 -14.51 -2.10
CA ASP A 440 24.85 -15.23 -2.77
C ASP A 440 24.65 -16.76 -2.71
N TYR A 441 24.19 -17.29 -1.58
CA TYR A 441 23.87 -18.70 -1.43
C TYR A 441 22.81 -19.13 -2.44
N VAL A 442 21.69 -18.40 -2.54
CA VAL A 442 20.62 -18.69 -3.49
C VAL A 442 21.13 -18.62 -4.94
N ALA A 443 21.92 -17.60 -5.29
CA ALA A 443 22.49 -17.47 -6.64
C ALA A 443 23.43 -18.65 -7.00
N GLU A 444 24.23 -19.10 -6.03
CA GLU A 444 25.12 -20.26 -6.23
C GLU A 444 24.36 -21.59 -6.24
N TYR A 445 23.32 -21.73 -5.40
CA TYR A 445 22.46 -22.91 -5.42
C TYR A 445 21.83 -23.11 -6.80
N VAL A 446 21.24 -22.05 -7.35
CA VAL A 446 20.66 -22.05 -8.72
C VAL A 446 21.69 -22.37 -9.79
N ALA A 447 22.95 -21.99 -9.60
CA ALA A 447 24.01 -22.29 -10.54
C ALA A 447 24.45 -23.74 -10.50
N LYS A 448 24.37 -24.41 -9.36
CA LYS A 448 24.78 -25.82 -9.16
C LYS A 448 23.67 -26.80 -9.53
N HIS A 449 22.43 -26.41 -9.48
CA HIS A 449 21.27 -27.27 -9.72
C HIS A 449 20.56 -26.82 -11.01
N GLU A 450 20.45 -27.68 -12.00
CA GLU A 450 19.76 -27.35 -13.25
C GLU A 450 18.26 -27.22 -13.06
N LYS A 451 17.68 -27.97 -12.14
CA LYS A 451 16.26 -28.03 -11.82
C LYS A 451 16.02 -28.38 -10.35
N ILE A 452 14.88 -28.00 -9.84
CA ILE A 452 14.37 -28.40 -8.51
C ILE A 452 13.02 -29.10 -8.64
N ALA A 453 12.50 -29.66 -7.55
CA ALA A 453 11.13 -30.15 -7.48
C ALA A 453 10.13 -29.00 -7.75
N PRO A 454 8.87 -29.30 -8.15
CA PRO A 454 7.83 -28.28 -8.27
C PRO A 454 7.76 -27.38 -7.02
N ALA A 455 7.47 -26.09 -7.21
CA ALA A 455 7.54 -25.08 -6.14
C ALA A 455 6.87 -25.51 -4.83
N ARG A 456 5.68 -26.10 -4.92
CA ARG A 456 4.92 -26.60 -3.77
C ARG A 456 5.58 -27.76 -3.02
N GLU A 457 6.38 -28.55 -3.72
CA GLU A 457 7.02 -29.77 -3.19
C GLU A 457 8.48 -29.53 -2.79
N PHE A 458 9.08 -28.46 -3.28
CA PHE A 458 10.50 -28.18 -3.04
C PHE A 458 10.78 -27.95 -1.56
N ARG A 459 11.77 -28.67 -1.05
CA ARG A 459 12.31 -28.54 0.30
C ARG A 459 13.83 -28.56 0.23
N LEU A 460 14.44 -27.64 0.98
CA LEU A 460 15.88 -27.60 1.15
C LEU A 460 16.34 -28.80 2.03
N SER A 461 17.33 -29.55 1.58
CA SER A 461 17.87 -30.65 2.37
C SER A 461 18.58 -30.17 3.64
N ASP A 462 18.79 -31.07 4.60
CA ASP A 462 19.54 -30.72 5.81
C ASP A 462 21.03 -30.51 5.51
N GLU A 463 21.55 -31.18 4.49
CA GLU A 463 22.93 -31.02 3.99
C GLU A 463 23.11 -29.62 3.36
N ASP A 464 22.17 -29.18 2.52
CA ASP A 464 22.19 -27.86 1.91
C ASP A 464 22.07 -26.75 2.98
N PHE A 465 21.22 -26.97 3.98
CA PHE A 465 21.11 -26.03 5.10
C PHE A 465 22.40 -25.96 5.94
N ALA A 466 23.07 -27.10 6.14
CA ALA A 466 24.35 -27.14 6.85
C ALA A 466 25.44 -26.39 6.07
N ASP A 467 25.48 -26.50 4.72
CA ASP A 467 26.38 -25.71 3.87
C ASP A 467 26.05 -24.20 4.01
N PHE A 468 24.79 -23.82 3.98
CA PHE A 468 24.37 -22.43 4.22
C PHE A 468 24.85 -21.92 5.59
N LYS A 469 24.59 -22.66 6.66
CA LYS A 469 25.04 -22.32 8.02
C LYS A 469 26.55 -22.13 8.10
N GLN A 470 27.33 -23.07 7.50
CA GLN A 470 28.78 -22.97 7.47
C GLN A 470 29.25 -21.70 6.78
N ARG A 471 28.62 -21.30 5.67
CA ARG A 471 28.93 -20.07 4.92
C ARG A 471 28.63 -18.81 5.72
N VAL A 472 27.48 -18.76 6.41
CA VAL A 472 27.14 -17.63 7.27
C VAL A 472 28.20 -17.46 8.36
N VAL A 473 28.59 -18.54 9.01
CA VAL A 473 29.64 -18.49 10.07
C VAL A 473 31.00 -18.11 9.47
N ALA A 474 31.38 -18.66 8.33
CA ALA A 474 32.66 -18.38 7.67
C ALA A 474 32.75 -16.96 7.11
N SER A 475 31.63 -16.33 6.75
CA SER A 475 31.59 -14.95 6.25
C SER A 475 31.95 -13.91 7.33
N GLY A 476 31.93 -14.30 8.61
CA GLY A 476 32.06 -13.37 9.73
C GLY A 476 30.78 -12.56 9.98
N PHE A 477 29.63 -12.98 9.42
CA PHE A 477 28.34 -12.36 9.71
C PHE A 477 28.12 -12.28 11.21
N ASN A 478 27.71 -11.12 11.67
CA ASN A 478 27.36 -10.87 13.06
C ASN A 478 26.28 -9.79 13.10
N TYR A 479 25.53 -9.74 14.18
CA TYR A 479 24.52 -8.71 14.41
C TYR A 479 24.40 -8.37 15.88
N ASP A 480 23.94 -7.16 16.18
CA ASP A 480 23.73 -6.70 17.54
C ASP A 480 22.27 -6.93 17.94
N PRO A 481 21.99 -7.89 18.84
CA PRO A 481 20.63 -8.10 19.31
C PRO A 481 20.06 -6.85 19.98
N GLU A 482 18.78 -6.57 19.74
CA GLU A 482 18.10 -5.44 20.40
C GLU A 482 18.13 -5.54 21.93
N SER A 483 18.16 -6.77 22.45
CA SER A 483 18.30 -7.02 23.90
C SER A 483 19.65 -6.55 24.45
N ASP A 484 20.75 -6.68 23.69
CA ASP A 484 22.07 -6.23 24.11
C ASP A 484 22.18 -4.70 24.07
N LYS A 485 21.61 -4.08 23.03
CA LYS A 485 21.46 -2.60 22.95
C LYS A 485 20.63 -2.06 24.11
N ALA A 486 19.47 -2.66 24.40
CA ALA A 486 18.61 -2.26 25.50
C ALA A 486 19.29 -2.42 26.85
N LEU A 487 20.07 -3.50 27.04
CA LEU A 487 20.87 -3.70 28.25
C LEU A 487 21.94 -2.62 28.39
N GLY A 488 22.62 -2.26 27.30
CA GLY A 488 23.61 -1.18 27.30
C GLY A 488 23.02 0.19 27.65
N GLU A 489 21.82 0.49 27.17
CA GLU A 489 21.11 1.73 27.54
C GLU A 489 20.65 1.69 29.01
N LEU A 490 20.17 0.52 29.48
CA LEU A 490 19.80 0.34 30.89
C LEU A 490 21.01 0.50 31.82
N GLU A 491 22.19 -0.02 31.46
CA GLU A 491 23.43 0.20 32.22
C GLU A 491 23.82 1.70 32.30
N LYS A 492 23.70 2.44 31.19
CA LYS A 492 23.94 3.89 31.18
C LYS A 492 22.98 4.62 32.11
N LEU A 493 21.69 4.24 32.07
CA LEU A 493 20.67 4.83 32.93
C LEU A 493 20.94 4.52 34.40
N ALA A 494 21.25 3.28 34.73
CA ALA A 494 21.56 2.84 36.10
C ALA A 494 22.82 3.54 36.65
N ARG A 495 23.84 3.81 35.81
CA ARG A 495 25.03 4.64 36.22
C ARG A 495 24.63 6.07 36.50
N PHE A 496 23.79 6.68 35.66
CA PHE A 496 23.31 8.05 35.88
C PHE A 496 22.47 8.17 37.15
N GLU A 497 21.67 7.17 37.48
CA GLU A 497 20.83 7.13 38.68
C GLU A 497 21.57 6.63 39.95
N GLY A 498 22.81 6.14 39.81
CA GLY A 498 23.65 5.70 40.93
C GLY A 498 23.41 4.25 41.41
N TYR A 499 22.59 3.44 40.66
CA TYR A 499 22.29 2.06 41.04
C TYR A 499 23.21 1.01 40.40
N PHE A 500 24.09 1.40 39.49
CA PHE A 500 24.87 0.43 38.70
C PHE A 500 25.83 -0.39 39.59
N ASP A 501 26.47 0.22 40.56
CA ASP A 501 27.46 -0.49 41.38
C ASP A 501 26.83 -1.56 42.27
N ASP A 502 25.59 -1.33 42.71
CA ASP A 502 24.82 -2.29 43.50
C ASP A 502 24.28 -3.47 42.66
N ALA A 503 24.07 -3.26 41.33
CA ALA A 503 23.53 -4.23 40.40
C ALA A 503 24.57 -4.77 39.39
N LYS A 504 25.86 -4.56 39.63
CA LYS A 504 26.93 -4.85 38.67
C LYS A 504 27.02 -6.35 38.32
N GLU A 505 26.83 -7.22 39.31
CA GLU A 505 26.89 -8.67 39.09
C GLU A 505 25.68 -9.17 38.29
N GLU A 506 24.51 -8.61 38.51
CA GLU A 506 23.27 -8.92 37.79
C GLU A 506 23.39 -8.47 36.31
N PHE A 507 23.90 -7.27 36.05
CA PHE A 507 24.19 -6.80 34.70
C PHE A 507 25.17 -7.73 33.98
N ALA A 508 26.25 -8.13 34.63
CA ALA A 508 27.25 -9.04 34.05
C ALA A 508 26.66 -10.42 33.79
N ALA A 509 25.85 -10.96 34.71
CA ALA A 509 25.16 -12.24 34.56
C ALA A 509 24.14 -12.19 33.41
N LEU A 510 23.36 -11.11 33.31
CA LEU A 510 22.38 -10.90 32.24
C LEU A 510 23.07 -10.79 30.88
N ARG A 511 24.13 -9.97 30.77
CA ARG A 511 24.94 -9.85 29.54
C ARG A 511 25.50 -11.20 29.09
N LYS A 512 26.01 -12.01 30.02
CA LYS A 512 26.49 -13.37 29.72
C LYS A 512 25.38 -14.26 29.18
N LYS A 513 24.16 -14.19 29.74
CA LYS A 513 23.00 -14.97 29.29
C LYS A 513 22.42 -14.50 27.95
N LEU A 514 22.47 -13.20 27.68
CA LEU A 514 21.97 -12.61 26.45
C LEU A 514 23.01 -12.64 25.31
N LYS A 515 24.27 -12.99 25.62
CA LYS A 515 25.31 -13.13 24.59
C LYS A 515 24.83 -14.11 23.52
N HIS A 516 24.65 -13.61 22.31
CA HIS A 516 24.26 -14.43 21.16
C HIS A 516 25.47 -15.16 20.57
N ASP A 517 25.16 -16.23 19.83
CA ASP A 517 26.09 -16.99 19.02
C ASP A 517 25.40 -17.30 17.70
N VAL A 518 25.98 -16.81 16.60
CA VAL A 518 25.38 -16.89 15.26
C VAL A 518 25.08 -18.34 14.87
N ALA A 519 26.00 -19.29 15.16
CA ALA A 519 25.83 -20.68 14.79
C ALA A 519 24.68 -21.34 15.56
N ARG A 520 24.56 -21.00 16.85
CA ARG A 520 23.45 -21.45 17.72
C ARG A 520 22.13 -20.83 17.28
N ASP A 521 22.12 -19.54 16.96
CA ASP A 521 20.91 -18.80 16.60
C ASP A 521 20.37 -19.26 15.23
N ILE A 522 21.25 -19.59 14.26
CA ILE A 522 20.87 -20.24 13.00
C ILE A 522 20.23 -21.60 13.27
N GLU A 523 20.81 -22.41 14.14
CA GLU A 523 20.26 -23.73 14.46
C GLU A 523 18.91 -23.65 15.15
N LYS A 524 18.76 -22.71 16.07
CA LYS A 524 17.49 -22.47 16.77
C LYS A 524 16.37 -22.06 15.81
N GLU A 525 16.68 -21.24 14.82
CA GLU A 525 15.72 -20.69 13.84
C GLU A 525 15.80 -21.40 12.48
N LYS A 526 16.30 -22.65 12.47
CA LYS A 526 16.54 -23.47 11.28
C LYS A 526 15.34 -23.50 10.36
N GLU A 527 14.15 -23.80 10.88
CA GLU A 527 12.95 -23.97 10.06
C GLU A 527 12.57 -22.65 9.36
N THR A 528 12.57 -21.53 10.07
CA THR A 528 12.28 -20.22 9.47
C THR A 528 13.30 -19.83 8.40
N LEU A 529 14.58 -20.09 8.64
CA LEU A 529 15.63 -19.79 7.64
C LEU A 529 15.53 -20.72 6.42
N LYS A 530 15.17 -22.01 6.62
CA LYS A 530 14.88 -22.92 5.51
C LYS A 530 13.69 -22.43 4.67
N GLU A 531 12.59 -22.05 5.30
CA GLU A 531 11.42 -21.49 4.61
C GLU A 531 11.78 -20.28 3.75
N MET A 532 12.64 -19.38 4.25
CA MET A 532 13.10 -18.21 3.50
C MET A 532 13.95 -18.61 2.30
N LEU A 533 14.91 -19.52 2.49
CA LEU A 533 15.76 -20.03 1.41
C LEU A 533 14.94 -20.79 0.34
N GLU A 534 14.00 -21.63 0.77
CA GLU A 534 13.11 -22.38 -0.13
C GLU A 534 12.28 -21.46 -1.01
N ARG A 535 11.68 -20.42 -0.40
CA ARG A 535 10.95 -19.37 -1.12
C ARG A 535 11.84 -18.68 -2.16
N ASP A 536 13.03 -18.25 -1.76
CA ASP A 536 13.92 -17.48 -2.63
C ASP A 536 14.51 -18.35 -3.76
N ILE A 537 14.81 -19.62 -3.47
CA ILE A 537 15.20 -20.61 -4.48
C ILE A 537 14.04 -20.89 -5.42
N ALA A 538 12.81 -21.14 -4.90
CA ALA A 538 11.64 -21.37 -5.73
C ALA A 538 11.35 -20.14 -6.64
N THR A 539 11.53 -18.93 -6.13
CA THR A 539 11.41 -17.70 -6.93
C THR A 539 12.41 -17.67 -8.08
N ALA A 540 13.65 -18.10 -7.84
CA ALA A 540 14.68 -18.09 -8.87
C ALA A 540 14.45 -19.12 -10.01
N TYR A 541 13.70 -20.20 -9.75
CA TYR A 541 13.34 -21.22 -10.78
C TYR A 541 11.96 -21.00 -11.39
N TYR A 542 10.99 -20.58 -10.58
CA TYR A 542 9.57 -20.51 -10.96
C TYR A 542 9.02 -19.10 -10.85
N TYR A 543 9.89 -18.09 -10.81
CA TYR A 543 9.55 -16.67 -10.70
C TYR A 543 8.72 -16.37 -9.43
N GLN A 544 8.14 -15.22 -9.37
CA GLN A 544 7.33 -14.76 -8.22
C GLN A 544 6.21 -15.73 -7.85
N ALA A 545 5.56 -16.32 -8.86
CA ALA A 545 4.52 -17.31 -8.65
C ALA A 545 5.00 -18.52 -7.85
N GLY A 546 6.17 -19.04 -8.17
CA GLY A 546 6.76 -20.19 -7.46
C GLY A 546 7.15 -19.86 -6.03
N GLY A 547 7.72 -18.69 -5.78
CA GLY A 547 8.03 -18.23 -4.42
C GLY A 547 6.78 -18.11 -3.55
N ILE A 548 5.71 -17.53 -4.10
CA ILE A 548 4.42 -17.46 -3.41
C ILE A 548 3.89 -18.86 -3.13
N GLU A 549 3.81 -19.71 -4.16
CA GLU A 549 3.29 -21.07 -4.02
C GLU A 549 4.03 -21.89 -2.96
N ASN A 550 5.37 -21.79 -2.93
CA ASN A 550 6.19 -22.45 -1.92
C ASN A 550 5.87 -21.97 -0.51
N SER A 551 5.71 -20.66 -0.31
CA SER A 551 5.47 -20.07 1.01
C SER A 551 4.08 -20.41 1.61
N LEU A 552 3.08 -20.78 0.78
CA LEU A 552 1.71 -21.02 1.25
C LEU A 552 1.60 -22.14 2.29
N MET A 553 2.49 -23.13 2.26
CA MET A 553 2.46 -24.25 3.18
C MET A 553 2.83 -23.91 4.61
N TYR A 554 3.60 -22.83 4.80
CA TYR A 554 4.07 -22.39 6.11
C TYR A 554 3.12 -21.39 6.75
N ASP A 555 2.28 -20.74 5.98
CA ASP A 555 1.41 -19.62 6.35
C ASP A 555 0.33 -20.01 7.36
N LYS A 556 0.45 -19.56 8.61
CA LYS A 556 -0.52 -19.82 9.69
C LYS A 556 -1.87 -19.19 9.45
N GLN A 557 -1.89 -17.97 8.87
CA GLN A 557 -3.14 -17.27 8.56
C GLN A 557 -3.90 -18.03 7.47
N LEU A 558 -3.19 -18.55 6.47
CA LEU A 558 -3.78 -19.37 5.42
C LEU A 558 -4.33 -20.70 5.98
N LYS A 559 -3.61 -21.35 6.87
CA LYS A 559 -4.08 -22.58 7.53
C LYS A 559 -5.40 -22.34 8.28
N GLU A 560 -5.51 -21.21 8.97
CA GLU A 560 -6.73 -20.83 9.66
C GLU A 560 -7.87 -20.48 8.68
N ALA A 561 -7.59 -19.80 7.58
CA ALA A 561 -8.57 -19.54 6.53
C ALA A 561 -9.13 -20.82 5.93
N VAL A 562 -8.28 -21.82 5.66
CA VAL A 562 -8.68 -23.16 5.21
C VAL A 562 -9.55 -23.84 6.27
N ARG A 563 -9.15 -23.83 7.53
CA ARG A 563 -9.91 -24.44 8.65
C ARG A 563 -11.33 -23.86 8.73
N LEU A 564 -11.46 -22.54 8.64
CA LEU A 564 -12.76 -21.87 8.68
C LEU A 564 -13.67 -22.30 7.52
N LEU A 565 -13.11 -22.40 6.31
CA LEU A 565 -13.87 -22.86 5.13
C LEU A 565 -14.25 -24.34 5.20
N GLU A 566 -13.53 -25.15 5.96
CA GLU A 566 -13.83 -26.59 6.15
C GLU A 566 -14.75 -26.85 7.35
N SER A 567 -14.86 -25.90 8.29
CA SER A 567 -15.68 -26.04 9.51
C SER A 567 -17.16 -25.79 9.20
N ALA A 568 -17.93 -26.86 9.10
CA ALA A 568 -19.37 -26.76 8.89
C ALA A 568 -20.05 -25.96 10.02
N GLY A 569 -20.81 -24.94 9.66
CA GLY A 569 -21.59 -24.09 10.58
C GLY A 569 -20.80 -23.00 11.32
N GLU A 570 -19.47 -23.03 11.37
CA GLU A 570 -18.68 -21.94 11.97
C GLU A 570 -18.63 -20.71 11.06
N TYR A 571 -18.50 -20.95 9.75
CA TYR A 571 -18.54 -19.90 8.74
C TYR A 571 -19.86 -19.11 8.80
N GLU A 572 -20.99 -19.82 8.79
CA GLU A 572 -22.33 -19.23 8.87
C GLU A 572 -22.57 -18.53 10.21
N LYS A 573 -22.07 -19.11 11.31
CA LYS A 573 -22.16 -18.52 12.65
C LYS A 573 -21.41 -17.19 12.75
N ILE A 574 -20.20 -17.11 12.19
CA ILE A 574 -19.42 -15.86 12.18
C ILE A 574 -20.16 -14.79 11.37
N LEU A 575 -20.73 -15.12 10.22
CA LEU A 575 -21.51 -14.20 9.39
C LEU A 575 -22.91 -13.90 9.94
N ASN A 576 -23.31 -14.50 11.07
CA ASN A 576 -24.64 -14.36 11.67
C ASN A 576 -25.76 -14.64 10.64
N VAL A 577 -25.57 -15.65 9.81
CA VAL A 577 -26.60 -16.12 8.86
C VAL A 577 -27.67 -16.84 9.67
N LYS A 578 -28.92 -16.37 9.55
CA LYS A 578 -30.10 -16.95 10.23
C LYS A 578 -30.72 -18.08 9.41
#